data_cf433cfc39a14fa5104c8dbde3c07448
#
_entry.id   cf433cfc39a14fa5104c8dbde3c07448
#
_cell.length_a   1.000
_cell.length_b   1.000
_cell.length_c   1.000
_cell.angle_alpha   90.00
_cell.angle_beta   90.00
_cell.angle_gamma   90.00
#
_symmetry.space_group_name_H-M   'P 1'
#
loop_
_entity.id
_entity.type
_entity.pdbx_description
1 polymer ?
#
loop_
_entity_poly.entity_id
_entity_poly.type
_entity_poly.pdbx_seq_one_letter_code
_entity_poly.pdbx_strand_id
1 'polypeptide(L)'
;MSKFRKEEGKKAPGINTSSLPDIVFMLLFFFMVATTTKEIDPLVKVQPAIGIGLTDLTPFKQRSEVDFVYLGPPIKGDASKFPKGIAVQYDGIIHKDGINYIGQWKLDKFATKPDEFTAPREKVLTCFKADETVPMGMIFEAREILGDLNFNSIAYYASEKGNVRGYEIRSQ
;
A
#
# COMPACT_ATOMS: atom_id res chain seq x y z
N MET A 1 -55.76 37.03 53.47
CA MET A 1 -54.53 37.49 52.81
C MET A 1 -53.68 36.31 52.48
N SER A 2 -53.74 35.86 51.23
CA SER A 2 -53.00 34.67 50.78
C SER A 2 -51.69 35.14 50.17
N LYS A 3 -50.55 34.71 50.76
CA LYS A 3 -49.24 34.97 50.21
C LYS A 3 -48.91 33.92 49.15
N PHE A 4 -48.95 34.28 47.90
CA PHE A 4 -48.39 33.45 46.84
C PHE A 4 -46.87 33.39 46.97
N ARG A 5 -46.35 32.22 47.28
CA ARG A 5 -44.92 31.94 47.32
C ARG A 5 -44.49 31.66 45.87
N LYS A 6 -43.71 32.56 45.27
CA LYS A 6 -43.14 32.42 43.95
C LYS A 6 -42.07 31.36 44.05
N GLU A 7 -42.27 30.18 43.39
CA GLU A 7 -41.26 29.18 43.27
C GLU A 7 -40.18 29.72 42.32
N GLU A 8 -38.99 29.90 42.87
CA GLU A 8 -37.80 30.17 42.03
C GLU A 8 -37.49 28.95 41.20
N GLY A 9 -37.65 29.07 39.88
CA GLY A 9 -37.32 28.04 38.95
C GLY A 9 -35.84 27.63 39.08
N LYS A 10 -35.61 26.34 39.36
CA LYS A 10 -34.28 25.76 39.35
C LYS A 10 -33.66 26.02 38.01
N LYS A 11 -32.62 26.86 37.99
CA LYS A 11 -31.77 27.03 36.76
C LYS A 11 -31.21 25.66 36.42
N ALA A 12 -31.50 25.18 35.22
CA ALA A 12 -30.91 24.02 34.66
C ALA A 12 -29.38 24.17 34.70
N PRO A 13 -28.61 23.12 35.09
CA PRO A 13 -27.16 23.20 35.10
C PRO A 13 -26.69 23.53 33.71
N GLY A 14 -25.95 24.65 33.57
CA GLY A 14 -25.35 25.05 32.28
C GLY A 14 -24.44 23.93 31.81
N ILE A 15 -24.77 23.44 30.63
CA ILE A 15 -23.90 22.47 29.96
C ILE A 15 -22.58 23.20 29.68
N ASN A 16 -21.49 22.68 30.24
CA ASN A 16 -20.16 23.23 30.03
C ASN A 16 -19.72 22.91 28.60
N THR A 17 -20.03 23.80 27.65
CA THR A 17 -19.71 23.63 26.23
C THR A 17 -18.23 23.84 25.93
N SER A 18 -17.42 24.19 26.93
CA SER A 18 -15.99 24.42 26.76
C SER A 18 -15.18 23.15 26.45
N SER A 19 -15.69 21.98 26.83
CA SER A 19 -15.03 20.68 26.54
C SER A 19 -15.41 20.08 25.18
N LEU A 20 -16.45 20.58 24.54
CA LEU A 20 -16.95 20.03 23.29
C LEU A 20 -15.99 20.27 22.12
N PRO A 21 -15.36 21.46 21.94
CA PRO A 21 -14.33 21.68 20.95
C PRO A 21 -13.10 20.79 21.14
N ASP A 22 -12.71 20.51 22.37
CA ASP A 22 -11.55 19.66 22.68
C ASP A 22 -11.77 18.20 22.28
N ILE A 23 -12.98 17.67 22.56
CA ILE A 23 -13.36 16.31 22.13
C ILE A 23 -13.38 16.22 20.59
N VAL A 24 -13.92 17.20 19.91
CA VAL A 24 -13.97 17.25 18.43
C VAL A 24 -12.55 17.34 17.86
N PHE A 25 -11.68 18.15 18.45
CA PHE A 25 -10.30 18.28 18.03
C PHE A 25 -9.50 16.99 18.23
N MET A 26 -9.67 16.33 19.38
CA MET A 26 -9.05 15.03 19.67
C MET A 26 -9.56 13.93 18.74
N LEU A 27 -10.85 13.92 18.41
CA LEU A 27 -11.41 13.01 17.41
C LEU A 27 -10.86 13.26 16.02
N LEU A 28 -10.78 14.52 15.58
CA LEU A 28 -10.18 14.88 14.29
C LEU A 28 -8.70 14.47 14.24
N PHE A 29 -7.94 14.74 15.30
CA PHE A 29 -6.55 14.32 15.40
C PHE A 29 -6.40 12.80 15.37
N PHE A 30 -7.26 12.07 16.13
CA PHE A 30 -7.28 10.62 16.12
C PHE A 30 -7.57 10.06 14.72
N PHE A 31 -8.58 10.58 14.03
CA PHE A 31 -8.86 10.15 12.66
C PHE A 31 -7.74 10.52 11.69
N MET A 32 -7.12 11.68 11.83
CA MET A 32 -5.99 12.08 11.00
C MET A 32 -4.80 11.11 11.18
N VAL A 33 -4.51 10.69 12.41
CA VAL A 33 -3.45 9.71 12.69
C VAL A 33 -3.87 8.29 12.30
N ALA A 34 -5.14 7.92 12.52
CA ALA A 34 -5.65 6.59 12.16
C ALA A 34 -5.80 6.36 10.65
N THR A 35 -5.93 7.43 9.85
CA THR A 35 -5.96 7.36 8.38
C THR A 35 -4.56 7.34 7.75
N THR A 36 -3.49 7.26 8.57
CA THR A 36 -2.17 7.03 8.00
C THR A 36 -2.18 5.72 7.22
N THR A 37 -1.79 5.85 5.98
CA THR A 37 -1.73 4.83 4.94
C THR A 37 -1.45 3.43 5.48
N LYS A 38 -2.35 2.51 5.20
CA LYS A 38 -2.14 1.07 5.43
C LYS A 38 -0.99 0.62 4.53
N GLU A 39 0.24 0.73 5.02
CA GLU A 39 1.37 0.07 4.38
C GLU A 39 1.12 -1.43 4.44
N ILE A 40 1.07 -2.06 3.27
CA ILE A 40 0.96 -3.52 3.17
C ILE A 40 2.32 -4.08 3.59
N ASP A 41 2.35 -4.78 4.73
CA ASP A 41 3.55 -5.44 5.19
C ASP A 41 4.00 -6.49 4.16
N PRO A 42 5.26 -6.45 3.70
CA PRO A 42 5.76 -7.44 2.79
C PRO A 42 5.89 -8.80 3.51
N LEU A 43 5.28 -9.83 2.94
CA LEU A 43 5.39 -11.23 3.40
C LEU A 43 6.58 -11.93 2.72
N VAL A 44 7.17 -11.29 1.74
CA VAL A 44 8.38 -11.74 1.03
C VAL A 44 9.55 -10.82 1.37
N LYS A 45 10.74 -11.37 1.40
CA LYS A 45 11.96 -10.58 1.55
C LYS A 45 12.16 -9.79 0.26
N VAL A 46 12.28 -8.47 0.37
CA VAL A 46 12.56 -7.59 -0.76
C VAL A 46 13.78 -6.77 -0.45
N GLN A 47 14.86 -7.15 -1.07
CA GLN A 47 16.11 -6.41 -1.09
C GLN A 47 16.28 -5.84 -2.49
N PRO A 48 15.92 -4.55 -2.69
CA PRO A 48 15.87 -3.99 -4.03
C PRO A 48 17.27 -3.93 -4.66
N ALA A 49 17.32 -4.14 -5.96
CA ALA A 49 18.53 -3.90 -6.73
C ALA A 49 18.97 -2.44 -6.62
N ILE A 50 20.27 -2.20 -6.71
CA ILE A 50 20.84 -0.84 -6.70
C ILE A 50 20.72 -0.24 -8.09
N GLY A 51 20.12 0.94 -8.17
CA GLY A 51 19.96 1.70 -9.40
C GLY A 51 20.72 3.04 -9.37
N ILE A 52 20.97 3.59 -10.55
CA ILE A 52 21.54 4.92 -10.74
C ILE A 52 20.54 5.77 -11.51
N GLY A 53 20.35 7.03 -11.11
CA GLY A 53 19.44 7.94 -11.79
C GLY A 53 17.96 7.56 -11.62
N LEU A 54 17.59 7.19 -10.39
CA LEU A 54 16.22 6.79 -10.06
C LEU A 54 15.29 8.01 -10.10
N THR A 55 14.07 7.77 -10.58
CA THR A 55 12.98 8.75 -10.51
C THR A 55 12.23 8.58 -9.19
N ASP A 56 11.99 9.69 -8.48
CA ASP A 56 11.19 9.64 -7.25
C ASP A 56 9.71 9.39 -7.59
N LEU A 57 9.21 8.22 -7.20
CA LEU A 57 7.80 7.84 -7.33
C LEU A 57 6.99 8.06 -6.05
N THR A 58 7.57 8.70 -5.04
CA THR A 58 6.89 8.99 -3.77
C THR A 58 5.56 9.72 -3.96
N PRO A 59 5.42 10.70 -4.88
CA PRO A 59 4.15 11.36 -5.15
C PRO A 59 3.04 10.43 -5.66
N PHE A 60 3.41 9.28 -6.20
CA PHE A 60 2.46 8.30 -6.75
C PHE A 60 2.03 7.24 -5.73
N LYS A 61 2.75 7.09 -4.60
CA LYS A 61 2.45 6.09 -3.56
C LYS A 61 1.03 6.20 -2.97
N GLN A 62 0.47 7.39 -2.97
CA GLN A 62 -0.85 7.67 -2.38
C GLN A 62 -2.00 7.59 -3.38
N ARG A 63 -1.69 7.30 -4.66
CA ARG A 63 -2.72 7.19 -5.67
C ARG A 63 -3.32 5.79 -5.68
N SER A 64 -4.64 5.70 -5.72
CA SER A 64 -5.38 4.45 -5.90
C SER A 64 -5.07 3.73 -7.23
N GLU A 65 -4.39 4.43 -8.14
CA GLU A 65 -3.99 3.96 -9.48
C GLU A 65 -2.63 3.24 -9.49
N VAL A 66 -1.98 3.08 -8.33
CA VAL A 66 -0.69 2.39 -8.22
C VAL A 66 -0.85 1.06 -7.51
N ASP A 67 -0.52 0.01 -8.22
CA ASP A 67 -0.54 -1.36 -7.70
C ASP A 67 0.87 -1.86 -7.44
N PHE A 68 1.08 -2.44 -6.26
CA PHE A 68 2.38 -2.99 -5.87
C PHE A 68 2.37 -4.50 -5.95
N VAL A 69 3.38 -5.05 -6.62
CA VAL A 69 3.66 -6.48 -6.71
C VAL A 69 5.02 -6.73 -6.06
N TYR A 70 5.04 -7.60 -5.05
CA TYR A 70 6.26 -7.94 -4.32
C TYR A 70 6.73 -9.32 -4.74
N LEU A 71 8.00 -9.45 -5.12
CA LEU A 71 8.64 -10.70 -5.54
C LEU A 71 9.88 -10.94 -4.71
N GLY A 72 9.97 -12.11 -4.11
CA GLY A 72 11.15 -12.48 -3.32
C GLY A 72 10.98 -13.80 -2.58
N PRO A 73 12.01 -14.24 -1.88
CA PRO A 73 11.91 -15.40 -1.00
C PRO A 73 10.88 -15.13 0.11
N PRO A 74 10.02 -16.09 0.47
CA PRO A 74 9.05 -15.90 1.53
C PRO A 74 9.74 -15.72 2.89
N ILE A 75 9.26 -14.75 3.71
CA ILE A 75 9.79 -14.51 5.06
C ILE A 75 9.40 -15.65 5.99
N LYS A 76 8.18 -16.16 5.83
CA LYS A 76 7.65 -17.28 6.61
C LYS A 76 7.23 -18.41 5.67
N GLY A 77 7.67 -19.61 5.98
CA GLY A 77 7.32 -20.79 5.20
C GLY A 77 8.52 -21.36 4.42
N ASP A 78 8.23 -22.39 3.64
CA ASP A 78 9.23 -23.13 2.89
C ASP A 78 9.32 -22.59 1.46
N ALA A 79 10.48 -22.04 1.11
CA ALA A 79 10.74 -21.49 -0.21
C ALA A 79 10.62 -22.53 -1.33
N SER A 80 10.85 -23.84 -1.02
CA SER A 80 10.75 -24.92 -2.01
C SER A 80 9.34 -25.14 -2.56
N LYS A 81 8.32 -24.58 -1.89
CA LYS A 81 6.92 -24.64 -2.36
C LYS A 81 6.61 -23.70 -3.52
N PHE A 82 7.51 -22.76 -3.80
CA PHE A 82 7.35 -21.77 -4.83
C PHE A 82 8.29 -22.00 -6.02
N PRO A 83 7.88 -21.66 -7.24
CA PRO A 83 8.73 -21.76 -8.40
C PRO A 83 10.04 -21.01 -8.20
N LYS A 84 11.18 -21.69 -8.37
CA LYS A 84 12.53 -21.13 -8.16
C LYS A 84 12.77 -20.53 -6.75
N GLY A 85 11.95 -20.90 -5.75
CA GLY A 85 12.04 -20.36 -4.39
C GLY A 85 11.50 -18.94 -4.23
N ILE A 86 10.83 -18.39 -5.26
CA ILE A 86 10.32 -17.03 -5.27
C ILE A 86 8.81 -17.02 -5.09
N ALA A 87 8.35 -16.36 -4.04
CA ALA A 87 6.95 -16.11 -3.79
C ALA A 87 6.54 -14.76 -4.38
N VAL A 88 5.30 -14.66 -4.84
CA VAL A 88 4.73 -13.42 -5.37
C VAL A 88 3.56 -13.01 -4.50
N GLN A 89 3.60 -11.76 -4.03
CA GLN A 89 2.59 -11.19 -3.16
C GLN A 89 1.83 -10.09 -3.88
N TYR A 90 0.51 -10.19 -3.85
CA TYR A 90 -0.45 -9.21 -4.34
C TYR A 90 -1.35 -8.78 -3.18
N ASP A 91 -1.56 -7.48 -2.98
CA ASP A 91 -2.46 -6.92 -1.96
C ASP A 91 -2.32 -7.55 -0.55
N GLY A 92 -1.10 -7.91 -0.15
CA GLY A 92 -0.81 -8.50 1.17
C GLY A 92 -0.96 -10.03 1.24
N ILE A 93 -1.24 -10.71 0.12
CA ILE A 93 -1.45 -12.17 0.07
C ILE A 93 -0.43 -12.81 -0.89
N ILE A 94 0.19 -13.92 -0.46
CA ILE A 94 1.03 -14.73 -1.33
C ILE A 94 0.15 -15.70 -2.11
N HIS A 95 0.26 -15.68 -3.44
CA HIS A 95 -0.46 -16.59 -4.32
C HIS A 95 0.38 -17.77 -4.75
N LYS A 96 -0.24 -18.97 -4.77
CA LYS A 96 0.44 -20.23 -5.13
C LYS A 96 0.82 -20.26 -6.60
N ASP A 97 0.00 -19.66 -7.45
CA ASP A 97 0.22 -19.61 -8.90
C ASP A 97 1.32 -18.60 -9.29
N GLY A 98 1.89 -17.92 -8.29
CA GLY A 98 3.00 -17.00 -8.50
C GLY A 98 2.68 -15.90 -9.50
N ILE A 99 3.58 -15.73 -10.48
CA ILE A 99 3.48 -14.66 -11.46
C ILE A 99 2.33 -14.85 -12.46
N ASN A 100 1.91 -16.09 -12.72
CA ASN A 100 0.84 -16.40 -13.67
C ASN A 100 -0.52 -15.85 -13.23
N TYR A 101 -0.70 -15.62 -11.94
CA TYR A 101 -1.94 -15.03 -11.40
C TYR A 101 -2.05 -13.52 -11.63
N ILE A 102 -0.98 -12.84 -12.06
CA ILE A 102 -0.94 -11.38 -12.16
C ILE A 102 -2.05 -10.81 -13.06
N GLY A 103 -2.31 -11.48 -14.18
CA GLY A 103 -3.34 -11.05 -15.14
C GLY A 103 -4.74 -11.12 -14.54
N GLN A 104 -5.08 -12.25 -13.92
CA GLN A 104 -6.38 -12.44 -13.28
C GLN A 104 -6.58 -11.45 -12.12
N TRP A 105 -5.59 -11.33 -11.24
CA TRP A 105 -5.62 -10.37 -10.15
C TRP A 105 -5.87 -8.93 -10.63
N LYS A 106 -5.18 -8.52 -11.72
CA LYS A 106 -5.35 -7.17 -12.30
C LYS A 106 -6.76 -6.95 -12.85
N LEU A 107 -7.31 -7.95 -13.55
CA LEU A 107 -8.66 -7.88 -14.09
C LEU A 107 -9.71 -7.83 -12.98
N ASP A 108 -9.57 -8.66 -11.95
CA ASP A 108 -10.49 -8.71 -10.82
C ASP A 108 -10.48 -7.38 -10.05
N LYS A 109 -9.30 -6.84 -9.80
CA LYS A 109 -9.14 -5.56 -9.12
C LYS A 109 -9.74 -4.41 -9.93
N PHE A 110 -9.53 -4.39 -11.23
CA PHE A 110 -10.08 -3.39 -12.14
C PHE A 110 -11.60 -3.49 -12.25
N ALA A 111 -12.15 -4.71 -12.26
CA ALA A 111 -13.59 -4.95 -12.33
C ALA A 111 -14.32 -4.62 -11.02
N THR A 112 -13.68 -4.86 -9.86
CA THR A 112 -14.31 -4.68 -8.54
C THR A 112 -14.42 -3.20 -8.14
N LYS A 113 -13.57 -2.32 -8.70
CA LYS A 113 -13.50 -0.90 -8.34
C LYS A 113 -13.60 0.02 -9.56
N PRO A 114 -14.66 -0.10 -10.41
CA PRO A 114 -14.79 0.70 -11.62
C PRO A 114 -14.87 2.20 -11.31
N ASP A 115 -15.46 2.59 -10.18
CA ASP A 115 -15.65 4.00 -9.80
C ASP A 115 -14.37 4.64 -9.22
N GLU A 116 -13.45 3.86 -8.67
CA GLU A 116 -12.15 4.35 -8.18
C GLU A 116 -11.12 4.45 -9.30
N PHE A 117 -11.25 3.64 -10.36
CA PHE A 117 -10.39 3.67 -11.54
C PHE A 117 -11.01 4.54 -12.63
N THR A 118 -10.96 5.84 -12.47
CA THR A 118 -11.28 6.80 -13.55
C THR A 118 -10.24 6.78 -14.67
N ALA A 119 -9.06 6.22 -14.42
CA ALA A 119 -7.99 6.11 -15.39
C ALA A 119 -8.18 4.88 -16.31
N PRO A 120 -7.89 5.00 -17.62
CA PRO A 120 -7.86 3.85 -18.52
C PRO A 120 -6.76 2.87 -18.08
N ARG A 121 -6.90 1.58 -18.43
CA ARG A 121 -5.98 0.49 -18.04
C ARG A 121 -4.51 0.82 -18.30
N GLU A 122 -4.23 1.51 -19.38
CA GLU A 122 -2.89 1.92 -19.82
C GLU A 122 -2.19 2.87 -18.83
N LYS A 123 -2.98 3.62 -18.03
CA LYS A 123 -2.46 4.59 -17.06
C LYS A 123 -2.32 4.02 -15.64
N VAL A 124 -2.88 2.84 -15.39
CA VAL A 124 -2.74 2.18 -14.07
C VAL A 124 -1.32 1.68 -13.92
N LEU A 125 -0.59 2.26 -12.99
CA LEU A 125 0.82 1.96 -12.75
C LEU A 125 0.97 0.66 -11.96
N THR A 126 1.72 -0.30 -12.50
CA THR A 126 2.13 -1.50 -11.76
C THR A 126 3.58 -1.36 -11.33
N CYS A 127 3.83 -1.31 -10.02
CA CYS A 127 5.17 -1.18 -9.46
C CYS A 127 5.68 -2.54 -8.95
N PHE A 128 6.72 -3.05 -9.57
CA PHE A 128 7.40 -4.27 -9.13
C PHE A 128 8.43 -3.95 -8.06
N LYS A 129 8.28 -4.55 -6.88
CA LYS A 129 9.26 -4.55 -5.80
C LYS A 129 9.89 -5.95 -5.73
N ALA A 130 10.95 -6.13 -6.49
CA ALA A 130 11.65 -7.40 -6.59
C ALA A 130 12.90 -7.44 -5.72
N ASP A 131 13.15 -8.60 -5.12
CA ASP A 131 14.43 -8.91 -4.48
C ASP A 131 15.51 -9.10 -5.54
N GLU A 132 16.77 -8.82 -5.20
CA GLU A 132 17.92 -8.98 -6.11
C GLU A 132 18.10 -10.42 -6.63
N THR A 133 17.57 -11.41 -5.90
CA THR A 133 17.65 -12.84 -6.26
C THR A 133 16.58 -13.27 -7.27
N VAL A 134 15.61 -12.39 -7.58
CA VAL A 134 14.50 -12.71 -8.49
C VAL A 134 15.02 -12.81 -9.93
N PRO A 135 14.79 -13.95 -10.61
CA PRO A 135 15.17 -14.07 -12.02
C PRO A 135 14.43 -13.06 -12.89
N MET A 136 15.15 -12.32 -13.70
CA MET A 136 14.59 -11.31 -14.60
C MET A 136 13.55 -11.88 -15.58
N GLY A 137 13.67 -13.17 -15.92
CA GLY A 137 12.68 -13.89 -16.73
C GLY A 137 11.27 -13.86 -16.15
N MET A 138 11.11 -13.93 -14.81
CA MET A 138 9.79 -13.83 -14.18
C MET A 138 9.18 -12.42 -14.34
N ILE A 139 10.02 -11.40 -14.32
CA ILE A 139 9.57 -10.02 -14.53
C ILE A 139 9.15 -9.79 -15.98
N PHE A 140 9.87 -10.37 -16.94
CA PHE A 140 9.49 -10.31 -18.35
C PHE A 140 8.18 -11.05 -18.63
N GLU A 141 7.99 -12.24 -18.04
CA GLU A 141 6.73 -12.99 -18.10
C GLU A 141 5.55 -12.17 -17.55
N ALA A 142 5.73 -11.53 -16.41
CA ALA A 142 4.73 -10.62 -15.85
C ALA A 142 4.40 -9.46 -16.79
N ARG A 143 5.42 -8.86 -17.41
CA ARG A 143 5.23 -7.77 -18.37
C ARG A 143 4.46 -8.20 -19.60
N GLU A 144 4.74 -9.38 -20.13
CA GLU A 144 4.04 -9.95 -21.28
C GLU A 144 2.55 -10.11 -20.96
N ILE A 145 2.23 -10.76 -19.83
CA ILE A 145 0.84 -10.95 -19.38
C ILE A 145 0.12 -9.61 -19.20
N LEU A 146 0.78 -8.62 -18.58
CA LEU A 146 0.19 -7.29 -18.38
C LEU A 146 0.01 -6.52 -19.69
N GLY A 147 0.96 -6.67 -20.64
CA GLY A 147 0.91 -6.06 -21.96
C GLY A 147 -0.28 -6.56 -22.78
N ASP A 148 -0.55 -7.86 -22.77
CA ASP A 148 -1.69 -8.47 -23.44
C ASP A 148 -3.04 -7.96 -22.93
N LEU A 149 -3.07 -7.49 -21.67
CA LEU A 149 -4.25 -6.92 -21.03
C LEU A 149 -4.32 -5.39 -21.09
N ASN A 150 -3.39 -4.75 -21.80
CA ASN A 150 -3.24 -3.28 -21.92
C ASN A 150 -2.86 -2.55 -20.62
N PHE A 151 -2.21 -3.22 -19.66
CA PHE A 151 -1.61 -2.59 -18.47
C PHE A 151 -0.14 -2.27 -18.71
N ASN A 152 0.12 -1.30 -19.58
CA ASN A 152 1.46 -1.02 -20.09
C ASN A 152 2.32 -0.11 -19.17
N SER A 153 1.71 0.56 -18.21
CA SER A 153 2.45 1.42 -17.27
C SER A 153 3.10 0.59 -16.17
N ILE A 154 4.42 0.42 -16.27
CA ILE A 154 5.19 -0.43 -15.35
C ILE A 154 6.34 0.37 -14.76
N ALA A 155 6.53 0.27 -13.45
CA ALA A 155 7.67 0.80 -12.73
C ALA A 155 8.41 -0.31 -11.97
N TYR A 156 9.70 -0.10 -11.78
CA TYR A 156 10.56 -0.98 -10.99
C TYR A 156 11.08 -0.23 -9.78
N TYR A 157 10.94 -0.84 -8.61
CA TYR A 157 11.50 -0.29 -7.40
C TYR A 157 12.98 -0.67 -7.31
N ALA A 158 13.84 0.32 -7.16
CA ALA A 158 15.26 0.14 -6.92
C ALA A 158 15.71 1.06 -5.79
N SER A 159 16.83 0.74 -5.14
CA SER A 159 17.46 1.58 -4.12
C SER A 159 18.59 2.38 -4.73
N GLU A 160 18.76 3.62 -4.27
CA GLU A 160 19.91 4.43 -4.66
C GLU A 160 21.17 3.99 -3.92
N LYS A 161 22.30 4.02 -4.62
CA LYS A 161 23.60 3.70 -4.03
C LYS A 161 23.87 4.65 -2.85
N GLY A 162 23.92 4.12 -1.64
CA GLY A 162 24.16 4.89 -0.42
C GLY A 162 22.97 4.98 0.55
N ASN A 163 21.76 4.59 0.15
CA ASN A 163 20.57 4.64 1.00
C ASN A 163 20.12 3.26 1.52
N VAL A 164 20.96 2.25 1.38
CA VAL A 164 20.68 0.91 1.89
C VAL A 164 21.15 0.82 3.33
N ARG A 165 20.21 0.98 4.27
CA ARG A 165 20.48 0.69 5.69
C ARG A 165 20.84 -0.79 5.83
N GLY A 166 22.14 -1.07 6.07
CA GLY A 166 22.61 -2.40 6.42
C GLY A 166 23.50 -3.12 5.38
N TYR A 167 23.81 -2.50 4.24
CA TYR A 167 24.82 -3.01 3.32
C TYR A 167 26.17 -2.33 3.54
N GLU A 168 27.09 -3.01 4.20
CA GLU A 168 28.50 -2.73 4.03
C GLU A 168 28.90 -3.18 2.62
N ILE A 169 29.12 -2.23 1.73
CA ILE A 169 29.77 -2.51 0.46
C ILE A 169 31.18 -2.95 0.80
N ARG A 170 31.46 -4.26 0.74
CA ARG A 170 32.85 -4.75 0.69
C ARG A 170 33.43 -4.20 -0.61
N SER A 171 34.20 -3.14 -0.48
CA SER A 171 35.11 -2.70 -1.52
C SER A 171 36.18 -3.78 -1.73
N GLN A 172 36.11 -4.46 -2.85
CA GLN A 172 37.29 -5.13 -3.42
C GLN A 172 38.07 -4.14 -4.23
#